data_62dfb9e4cc7e8a6b02d7564574fed4ef
#
_entry.id   62dfb9e4cc7e8a6b02d7564574fed4ef
#
_cell.length_a   1.000
_cell.length_b   1.000
_cell.length_c   1.000
_cell.angle_alpha   90.00
_cell.angle_beta   90.00
_cell.angle_gamma   90.00
#
_symmetry.space_group_name_H-M   'P 1'
#
loop_
_entity.id
_entity.type
_entity.pdbx_description
1 polymer ?
#
loop_
_entity_poly.entity_id
_entity_poly.type
_entity_poly.pdbx_seq_one_letter_code
_entity_poly.pdbx_strand_id
1 'polypeptide(L)'
;YMEEVKQVSINGGGNLAQRWGTTRIGSGGLDIALLAAGGAIASVKAVLDRKVDNAYALIRPPGHHAEPEEAMGFCVFSNAALGGMYALSEGGLDRIAFLDWHVHHGNGTQAVVWEDPRALTVSIHQENNFPPGSGGIEEIGAKDGTGTAINIPLPPDPLVGFTTSLEIFSIT
;
A
#
# COMPACT_ATOMS: atom_id res chain seq x y z
N TYR A 1 -9.42 14.69 -4.51
CA TYR A 1 -8.19 14.34 -3.81
C TYR A 1 -6.93 14.91 -4.48
N MET A 2 -6.64 14.60 -5.75
CA MET A 2 -5.45 15.14 -6.46
C MET A 2 -5.36 16.66 -6.44
N GLU A 3 -6.47 17.36 -6.63
CA GLU A 3 -6.49 18.84 -6.56
C GLU A 3 -6.21 19.34 -5.15
N GLU A 4 -6.70 18.68 -4.12
CA GLU A 4 -6.37 18.99 -2.72
C GLU A 4 -4.87 18.86 -2.46
N VAL A 5 -4.26 17.73 -2.81
CA VAL A 5 -2.81 17.50 -2.65
C VAL A 5 -2.00 18.60 -3.34
N LYS A 6 -2.41 18.97 -4.56
CA LYS A 6 -1.80 20.06 -5.34
C LYS A 6 -1.92 21.41 -4.62
N GLN A 7 -3.12 21.76 -4.15
CA GLN A 7 -3.35 23.04 -3.47
C GLN A 7 -2.57 23.13 -2.17
N VAL A 8 -2.55 22.07 -1.37
CA VAL A 8 -1.74 22.02 -0.14
C VAL A 8 -0.25 22.18 -0.46
N SER A 9 0.23 21.51 -1.50
CA SER A 9 1.63 21.55 -1.92
C SER A 9 2.08 22.97 -2.37
N ILE A 10 1.28 23.66 -3.19
CA ILE A 10 1.63 25.01 -3.69
C ILE A 10 1.44 26.10 -2.65
N ASN A 11 0.57 25.91 -1.67
CA ASN A 11 0.30 26.87 -0.60
C ASN A 11 1.29 26.76 0.59
N GLY A 12 2.43 26.11 0.40
CA GLY A 12 3.49 26.02 1.41
C GLY A 12 3.42 24.77 2.29
N GLY A 13 2.52 23.87 1.99
CA GLY A 13 2.31 22.64 2.74
C GLY A 13 1.18 22.74 3.76
N GLY A 14 0.83 21.59 4.35
CA GLY A 14 -0.27 21.47 5.30
C GLY A 14 -0.66 20.02 5.52
N ASN A 15 -1.75 19.83 6.25
CA ASN A 15 -2.37 18.52 6.42
C ASN A 15 -3.31 18.23 5.25
N LEU A 16 -3.29 16.99 4.76
CA LEU A 16 -4.30 16.48 3.85
C LEU A 16 -5.52 16.00 4.64
N ALA A 17 -6.71 16.10 4.06
CA ALA A 17 -7.93 15.57 4.65
C ALA A 17 -7.85 14.03 4.71
N GLN A 18 -8.24 13.48 5.87
CA GLN A 18 -8.19 12.04 6.10
C GLN A 18 -9.07 11.64 7.30
N ARG A 19 -9.52 10.40 7.31
CA ARG A 19 -10.35 9.86 8.39
C ARG A 19 -9.55 9.60 9.67
N TRP A 20 -8.32 9.09 9.53
CA TRP A 20 -7.51 8.64 10.64
C TRP A 20 -6.06 9.13 10.55
N GLY A 21 -5.54 9.56 11.68
CA GLY A 21 -4.15 10.00 11.79
C GLY A 21 -3.90 11.41 11.24
N THR A 22 -2.69 11.67 10.79
CA THR A 22 -2.29 12.94 10.18
C THR A 22 -1.30 12.68 9.06
N THR A 23 -1.64 13.08 7.84
CA THR A 23 -0.73 13.09 6.69
C THR A 23 -0.43 14.51 6.32
N ARG A 24 0.81 14.92 6.55
CA ARG A 24 1.28 16.28 6.26
C ARG A 24 2.27 16.26 5.11
N ILE A 25 2.10 17.18 4.17
CA ILE A 25 3.07 17.43 3.10
C ILE A 25 3.64 18.85 3.23
N GLY A 26 4.85 19.04 2.76
CA GLY A 26 5.48 20.37 2.68
C GLY A 26 5.21 21.06 1.35
N SER A 27 5.81 22.23 1.19
CA SER A 27 5.92 22.88 -0.14
C SER A 27 6.62 21.92 -1.11
N GLY A 28 6.08 21.77 -2.32
CA GLY A 28 6.58 20.80 -3.30
C GLY A 28 6.26 19.32 -2.96
N GLY A 29 5.44 19.08 -1.95
CA GLY A 29 5.11 17.72 -1.48
C GLY A 29 4.43 16.85 -2.53
N LEU A 30 3.67 17.43 -3.44
CA LEU A 30 3.10 16.72 -4.59
C LEU A 30 4.21 16.12 -5.48
N ASP A 31 5.20 16.90 -5.86
CA ASP A 31 6.29 16.44 -6.75
C ASP A 31 7.08 15.30 -6.09
N ILE A 32 7.32 15.40 -4.78
CA ILE A 32 7.99 14.37 -3.99
C ILE A 32 7.15 13.08 -3.96
N ALA A 33 5.84 13.19 -3.74
CA ALA A 33 4.94 12.04 -3.74
C ALA A 33 4.84 11.38 -5.13
N LEU A 34 4.82 12.17 -6.21
CA LEU A 34 4.86 11.67 -7.58
C LEU A 34 6.19 10.96 -7.90
N LEU A 35 7.32 11.48 -7.40
CA LEU A 35 8.63 10.82 -7.54
C LEU A 35 8.65 9.47 -6.80
N ALA A 36 8.05 9.39 -5.62
CA ALA A 36 7.96 8.13 -4.88
C ALA A 36 7.12 7.09 -5.67
N ALA A 37 5.95 7.48 -6.15
CA ALA A 37 5.11 6.61 -6.99
C ALA A 37 5.83 6.20 -8.29
N GLY A 38 6.49 7.15 -8.95
CA GLY A 38 7.31 6.90 -10.14
C GLY A 38 8.48 5.95 -9.87
N GLY A 39 9.10 6.03 -8.69
CA GLY A 39 10.16 5.12 -8.26
C GLY A 39 9.68 3.68 -8.10
N ALA A 40 8.47 3.48 -7.54
CA ALA A 40 7.85 2.15 -7.47
C ALA A 40 7.57 1.58 -8.86
N ILE A 41 6.96 2.37 -9.74
CA ILE A 41 6.69 1.96 -11.13
C ILE A 41 7.99 1.65 -11.89
N ALA A 42 9.02 2.49 -11.75
CA ALA A 42 10.32 2.27 -12.41
C ALA A 42 10.99 0.98 -11.94
N SER A 43 10.88 0.65 -10.65
CA SER A 43 11.41 -0.60 -10.10
C SER A 43 10.70 -1.82 -10.69
N VAL A 44 9.35 -1.80 -10.73
CA VAL A 44 8.56 -2.85 -11.39
C VAL A 44 8.94 -2.98 -12.85
N LYS A 45 9.00 -1.85 -13.59
CA LYS A 45 9.37 -1.83 -15.00
C LYS A 45 10.76 -2.42 -15.24
N ALA A 46 11.73 -2.14 -14.40
CA ALA A 46 13.09 -2.66 -14.57
C ALA A 46 13.13 -4.20 -14.49
N VAL A 47 12.32 -4.79 -13.60
CA VAL A 47 12.17 -6.26 -13.48
C VAL A 47 11.45 -6.82 -14.72
N LEU A 48 10.34 -6.22 -15.12
CA LEU A 48 9.57 -6.66 -16.30
C LEU A 48 10.38 -6.59 -17.58
N ASP A 49 11.18 -5.53 -17.75
CA ASP A 49 12.12 -5.37 -18.88
C ASP A 49 13.33 -6.33 -18.79
N ARG A 50 13.42 -7.15 -17.74
CA ARG A 50 14.56 -8.06 -17.46
C ARG A 50 15.92 -7.36 -17.39
N LYS A 51 15.91 -6.08 -16.96
CA LYS A 51 17.14 -5.32 -16.69
C LYS A 51 17.78 -5.73 -15.37
N VAL A 52 16.96 -6.20 -14.43
CA VAL A 52 17.34 -6.72 -13.13
C VAL A 52 16.44 -7.90 -12.78
N ASP A 53 16.87 -8.80 -11.90
CA ASP A 53 16.08 -9.95 -11.44
C ASP A 53 15.09 -9.56 -10.36
N ASN A 54 15.43 -8.57 -9.54
CA ASN A 54 14.58 -7.98 -8.51
C ASN A 54 14.96 -6.51 -8.32
N ALA A 55 14.10 -5.75 -7.61
CA ALA A 55 14.36 -4.35 -7.31
C ALA A 55 13.86 -3.98 -5.91
N TYR A 56 14.54 -3.04 -5.28
CA TYR A 56 14.14 -2.45 -4.01
C TYR A 56 13.94 -0.95 -4.18
N ALA A 57 12.69 -0.49 -4.04
CA ALA A 57 12.34 0.93 -4.13
C ALA A 57 12.45 1.60 -2.76
N LEU A 58 13.59 2.22 -2.47
CA LEU A 58 13.78 3.03 -1.27
C LEU A 58 13.20 4.42 -1.48
N ILE A 59 11.92 4.57 -1.22
CA ILE A 59 11.12 5.76 -1.55
C ILE A 59 10.40 6.32 -0.32
N ARG A 60 10.12 7.64 -0.37
CA ARG A 60 9.34 8.37 0.62
C ARG A 60 8.57 9.50 -0.08
N PRO A 61 7.27 9.77 0.30
CA PRO A 61 6.48 9.17 1.38
C PRO A 61 6.12 7.70 1.14
N PRO A 62 5.70 6.98 2.21
CA PRO A 62 5.16 5.62 2.09
C PRO A 62 3.83 5.60 1.34
N GLY A 63 3.21 4.43 1.13
CA GLY A 63 2.06 4.35 0.25
C GLY A 63 0.91 3.45 0.70
N HIS A 64 1.14 2.45 1.54
CA HIS A 64 0.20 1.37 1.74
C HIS A 64 -1.11 1.75 2.47
N HIS A 65 -1.17 2.93 3.10
CA HIS A 65 -2.39 3.45 3.70
C HIS A 65 -3.18 4.40 2.79
N ALA A 66 -2.59 4.90 1.70
CA ALA A 66 -3.30 5.80 0.80
C ALA A 66 -4.39 5.06 0.03
N GLU A 67 -5.64 5.43 0.26
CA GLU A 67 -6.80 4.94 -0.48
C GLU A 67 -7.00 5.74 -1.79
N PRO A 68 -7.90 5.31 -2.69
CA PRO A 68 -8.06 5.99 -4.00
C PRO A 68 -8.35 7.50 -3.91
N GLU A 69 -9.05 7.95 -2.87
CA GLU A 69 -9.47 9.34 -2.72
C GLU A 69 -9.02 9.98 -1.40
N GLU A 70 -8.12 9.32 -0.65
CA GLU A 70 -7.76 9.77 0.70
C GLU A 70 -6.30 9.47 1.02
N ALA A 71 -5.58 10.47 1.55
CA ALA A 71 -4.30 10.25 2.23
C ALA A 71 -4.55 9.59 3.59
N MET A 72 -3.60 8.80 4.08
CA MET A 72 -3.69 8.23 5.42
C MET A 72 -2.31 7.76 5.89
N GLY A 73 -2.04 7.79 7.20
CA GLY A 73 -0.85 7.17 7.79
C GLY A 73 0.47 7.61 7.14
N PHE A 74 0.63 8.90 6.83
CA PHE A 74 1.75 9.50 6.11
C PHE A 74 1.82 9.16 4.62
N CYS A 75 0.89 8.35 4.10
CA CYS A 75 0.84 7.94 2.70
C CYS A 75 0.02 8.94 1.88
N VAL A 76 0.58 9.35 0.74
CA VAL A 76 -0.08 10.27 -0.19
C VAL A 76 -0.66 9.52 -1.38
N PHE A 77 0.13 8.65 -2.01
CA PHE A 77 -0.31 7.75 -3.07
C PHE A 77 0.05 6.31 -2.73
N SER A 78 -0.77 5.35 -3.15
CA SER A 78 -0.50 3.93 -2.92
C SER A 78 0.58 3.43 -3.88
N ASN A 79 1.86 3.68 -3.53
CA ASN A 79 3.01 3.45 -4.40
C ASN A 79 3.09 2.00 -4.90
N ALA A 80 2.89 1.01 -4.01
CA ALA A 80 2.92 -0.40 -4.38
C ALA A 80 1.76 -0.76 -5.32
N ALA A 81 0.54 -0.29 -5.01
CA ALA A 81 -0.62 -0.52 -5.85
C ALA A 81 -0.43 0.10 -7.25
N LEU A 82 0.12 1.32 -7.34
CA LEU A 82 0.43 1.95 -8.63
C LEU A 82 1.44 1.14 -9.43
N GLY A 83 2.49 0.60 -8.79
CA GLY A 83 3.45 -0.29 -9.43
C GLY A 83 2.80 -1.59 -9.93
N GLY A 84 1.94 -2.21 -9.14
CA GLY A 84 1.21 -3.42 -9.52
C GLY A 84 0.19 -3.18 -10.63
N MET A 85 -0.57 -2.09 -10.55
CA MET A 85 -1.51 -1.73 -11.63
C MET A 85 -0.80 -1.42 -12.94
N TYR A 86 0.39 -0.79 -12.88
CA TYR A 86 1.25 -0.66 -14.07
C TYR A 86 1.64 -2.03 -14.64
N ALA A 87 2.01 -2.99 -13.81
CA ALA A 87 2.37 -4.34 -14.25
C ALA A 87 1.22 -5.05 -14.96
N LEU A 88 -0.02 -4.86 -14.50
CA LEU A 88 -1.22 -5.43 -15.10
C LEU A 88 -1.64 -4.72 -16.40
N SER A 89 -1.50 -3.38 -16.48
CA SER A 89 -2.00 -2.61 -17.63
C SER A 89 -0.97 -2.51 -18.76
N GLU A 90 0.28 -2.17 -18.42
CA GLU A 90 1.34 -1.89 -19.37
C GLU A 90 2.44 -2.96 -19.37
N GLY A 91 2.58 -3.71 -18.28
CA GLY A 91 3.62 -4.71 -18.09
C GLY A 91 3.30 -6.09 -18.67
N GLY A 92 2.05 -6.31 -19.11
CA GLY A 92 1.61 -7.55 -19.72
C GLY A 92 1.48 -8.74 -18.76
N LEU A 93 1.36 -8.51 -17.46
CA LEU A 93 1.08 -9.57 -16.50
C LEU A 93 -0.42 -9.83 -16.38
N ASP A 94 -0.79 -11.10 -16.27
CA ASP A 94 -2.17 -11.52 -16.05
C ASP A 94 -2.58 -11.40 -14.58
N ARG A 95 -1.63 -11.55 -13.65
CA ARG A 95 -1.88 -11.55 -12.20
C ARG A 95 -0.68 -10.99 -11.43
N ILE A 96 -0.98 -10.40 -10.29
CA ILE A 96 0.02 -9.90 -9.32
C ILE A 96 -0.37 -10.30 -7.91
N ALA A 97 0.62 -10.25 -6.99
CA ALA A 97 0.38 -10.35 -5.57
C ALA A 97 1.13 -9.24 -4.83
N PHE A 98 0.47 -8.68 -3.83
CA PHE A 98 1.07 -7.77 -2.85
C PHE A 98 1.21 -8.53 -1.54
N LEU A 99 2.41 -8.59 -1.00
CA LEU A 99 2.66 -9.09 0.34
C LEU A 99 3.12 -7.94 1.22
N ASP A 100 2.30 -7.58 2.19
CA ASP A 100 2.55 -6.50 3.14
C ASP A 100 2.76 -7.10 4.54
N TRP A 101 3.96 -6.98 5.08
CA TRP A 101 4.31 -7.42 6.43
C TRP A 101 4.62 -6.27 7.38
N HIS A 102 4.23 -5.05 7.01
CA HIS A 102 4.31 -3.93 7.93
C HIS A 102 3.34 -4.13 9.10
N VAL A 103 3.70 -3.62 10.28
CA VAL A 103 2.89 -3.79 11.51
C VAL A 103 1.45 -3.29 11.40
N HIS A 104 1.19 -2.33 10.52
CA HIS A 104 -0.14 -1.82 10.24
C HIS A 104 -0.77 -2.44 9.01
N HIS A 105 -2.08 -2.59 9.00
CA HIS A 105 -2.82 -3.09 7.85
C HIS A 105 -2.61 -2.23 6.60
N GLY A 106 -2.34 -2.86 5.47
CA GLY A 106 -2.16 -2.19 4.16
C GLY A 106 -3.50 -1.84 3.50
N ASN A 107 -4.36 -1.11 4.22
CA ASN A 107 -5.73 -0.78 3.79
C ASN A 107 -5.80 -0.08 2.43
N GLY A 108 -4.85 0.81 2.15
CA GLY A 108 -4.82 1.55 0.88
C GLY A 108 -4.51 0.65 -0.31
N THR A 109 -3.52 -0.24 -0.18
CA THR A 109 -3.22 -1.23 -1.23
C THR A 109 -4.43 -2.14 -1.45
N GLN A 110 -5.05 -2.65 -0.38
CA GLN A 110 -6.26 -3.46 -0.43
C GLN A 110 -7.41 -2.70 -1.12
N ALA A 111 -7.68 -1.45 -0.74
CA ALA A 111 -8.76 -0.65 -1.29
C ALA A 111 -8.63 -0.40 -2.80
N VAL A 112 -7.41 -0.18 -3.29
CA VAL A 112 -7.16 0.05 -4.74
C VAL A 112 -7.54 -1.17 -5.58
N VAL A 113 -7.32 -2.39 -5.07
CA VAL A 113 -7.52 -3.62 -5.84
C VAL A 113 -8.70 -4.46 -5.33
N TRP A 114 -9.55 -3.91 -4.49
CA TRP A 114 -10.64 -4.58 -3.76
C TRP A 114 -11.56 -5.43 -4.63
N GLU A 115 -11.79 -5.01 -5.87
CA GLU A 115 -12.70 -5.67 -6.81
C GLU A 115 -11.95 -6.32 -8.00
N ASP A 116 -10.61 -6.26 -8.04
CA ASP A 116 -9.83 -6.77 -9.16
C ASP A 116 -9.39 -8.23 -8.92
N PRO A 117 -9.93 -9.22 -9.67
CA PRO A 117 -9.59 -10.63 -9.49
C PRO A 117 -8.15 -10.97 -9.90
N ARG A 118 -7.42 -10.06 -10.50
CA ARG A 118 -6.03 -10.25 -10.95
C ARG A 118 -5.00 -9.90 -9.88
N ALA A 119 -5.43 -9.25 -8.79
CA ALA A 119 -4.54 -8.70 -7.77
C ALA A 119 -4.83 -9.33 -6.40
N LEU A 120 -3.95 -10.19 -5.92
CA LEU A 120 -4.00 -10.73 -4.57
C LEU A 120 -3.33 -9.77 -3.59
N THR A 121 -3.99 -9.43 -2.49
CA THR A 121 -3.36 -8.77 -1.34
C THR A 121 -3.24 -9.74 -0.16
N VAL A 122 -2.08 -9.76 0.46
CA VAL A 122 -1.80 -10.48 1.71
C VAL A 122 -1.22 -9.48 2.69
N SER A 123 -1.93 -9.18 3.77
CA SER A 123 -1.45 -8.28 4.82
C SER A 123 -1.29 -9.03 6.14
N ILE A 124 -0.06 -9.02 6.69
CA ILE A 124 0.27 -9.61 7.99
C ILE A 124 0.51 -8.43 8.94
N HIS A 125 -0.39 -8.21 9.89
CA HIS A 125 -0.37 -6.99 10.69
C HIS A 125 -0.90 -7.25 12.11
N GLN A 126 -0.63 -6.31 13.02
CA GLN A 126 -1.19 -6.34 14.36
C GLN A 126 -2.68 -6.01 14.32
N GLU A 127 -3.50 -6.87 14.92
CA GLU A 127 -4.94 -6.62 15.03
C GLU A 127 -5.25 -5.40 15.91
N ASN A 128 -6.41 -4.77 15.65
CA ASN A 128 -6.91 -3.62 16.42
C ASN A 128 -5.91 -2.46 16.56
N ASN A 129 -5.03 -2.27 15.55
CA ASN A 129 -4.05 -1.19 15.52
C ASN A 129 -4.50 -0.08 14.55
N PHE A 130 -3.77 0.16 13.47
CA PHE A 130 -4.03 1.24 12.53
C PHE A 130 -4.22 0.67 11.10
N PRO A 131 -5.18 1.18 10.30
CA PRO A 131 -6.28 2.08 10.70
C PRO A 131 -7.34 1.35 11.54
N PRO A 132 -8.02 2.06 12.47
CA PRO A 132 -9.04 1.43 13.29
C PRO A 132 -10.16 0.78 12.46
N GLY A 133 -10.55 -0.45 12.82
CA GLY A 133 -11.66 -1.16 12.20
C GLY A 133 -11.38 -1.67 10.78
N SER A 134 -10.11 -1.91 10.43
CA SER A 134 -9.72 -2.50 9.16
C SER A 134 -8.78 -3.69 9.34
N GLY A 135 -8.68 -4.54 8.31
CA GLY A 135 -7.80 -5.70 8.29
C GLY A 135 -8.37 -6.93 8.99
N GLY A 136 -9.70 -7.02 9.12
CA GLY A 136 -10.36 -8.21 9.63
C GLY A 136 -10.25 -9.39 8.65
N ILE A 137 -10.27 -10.62 9.19
CA ILE A 137 -10.20 -11.85 8.38
C ILE A 137 -11.39 -12.00 7.43
N GLU A 138 -12.48 -11.30 7.69
CA GLU A 138 -13.69 -11.25 6.87
C GLU A 138 -13.57 -10.31 5.66
N GLU A 139 -12.56 -9.45 5.64
CA GLU A 139 -12.29 -8.57 4.51
C GLU A 139 -11.58 -9.36 3.39
N ILE A 140 -12.36 -9.99 2.52
CA ILE A 140 -11.87 -10.92 1.49
C ILE A 140 -11.94 -10.38 0.07
N GLY A 141 -12.23 -9.10 -0.14
CA GLY A 141 -12.51 -8.51 -1.44
C GLY A 141 -14.00 -8.45 -1.73
N ALA A 142 -14.38 -7.90 -2.88
CA ALA A 142 -15.76 -7.76 -3.31
C ALA A 142 -15.93 -8.04 -4.80
N LYS A 143 -17.16 -8.29 -5.23
CA LYS A 143 -17.52 -8.58 -6.63
C LYS A 143 -16.61 -9.67 -7.23
N ASP A 144 -15.95 -9.39 -8.36
CA ASP A 144 -15.04 -10.32 -9.05
C ASP A 144 -13.74 -10.55 -8.25
N GLY A 145 -13.35 -9.60 -7.37
CA GLY A 145 -12.22 -9.70 -6.45
C GLY A 145 -12.51 -10.46 -5.14
N THR A 146 -13.69 -11.07 -4.98
CA THR A 146 -13.97 -11.86 -3.77
C THR A 146 -12.99 -13.04 -3.63
N GLY A 147 -12.29 -13.12 -2.49
CA GLY A 147 -11.26 -14.11 -2.21
C GLY A 147 -9.84 -13.65 -2.58
N THR A 148 -9.66 -12.41 -3.06
CA THR A 148 -8.34 -11.87 -3.39
C THR A 148 -7.73 -10.96 -2.34
N ALA A 149 -8.38 -10.78 -1.19
CA ALA A 149 -7.78 -10.13 -0.03
C ALA A 149 -7.64 -11.17 1.11
N ILE A 150 -6.43 -11.28 1.65
CA ILE A 150 -6.09 -12.17 2.76
C ILE A 150 -5.51 -11.30 3.87
N ASN A 151 -6.20 -11.22 4.99
CA ASN A 151 -5.76 -10.52 6.17
C ASN A 151 -5.36 -11.52 7.26
N ILE A 152 -4.17 -11.34 7.82
CA ILE A 152 -3.59 -12.16 8.89
C ILE A 152 -3.33 -11.23 10.10
N PRO A 153 -4.38 -10.90 10.88
CA PRO A 153 -4.22 -10.09 12.08
C PRO A 153 -3.52 -10.90 13.17
N LEU A 154 -2.45 -10.35 13.72
CA LEU A 154 -1.68 -10.96 14.79
C LEU A 154 -2.05 -10.33 16.14
N PRO A 155 -2.03 -11.08 17.24
CA PRO A 155 -2.32 -10.55 18.58
C PRO A 155 -1.46 -9.31 18.90
N PRO A 156 -1.99 -8.35 19.67
CA PRO A 156 -1.28 -7.12 20.02
C PRO A 156 -0.16 -7.31 21.08
N ASP A 157 0.20 -8.53 21.41
CA ASP A 157 1.32 -8.84 22.28
C ASP A 157 2.63 -8.71 21.48
N PRO A 158 3.52 -7.76 21.87
CA PRO A 158 4.75 -7.52 21.12
C PRO A 158 5.71 -8.73 21.12
N LEU A 159 5.63 -9.63 22.07
CA LEU A 159 6.46 -10.84 22.11
C LEU A 159 5.86 -11.93 21.24
N VAL A 160 4.56 -12.17 21.34
CA VAL A 160 3.86 -13.19 20.57
C VAL A 160 3.76 -12.76 19.10
N GLY A 161 3.41 -11.52 18.81
CA GLY A 161 3.29 -10.99 17.46
C GLY A 161 4.60 -11.09 16.68
N PHE A 162 5.73 -10.72 17.30
CA PHE A 162 7.05 -10.84 16.68
C PHE A 162 7.45 -12.30 16.41
N THR A 163 7.24 -13.18 17.39
CA THR A 163 7.57 -14.60 17.27
C THR A 163 6.70 -15.28 16.22
N THR A 164 5.40 -14.99 16.21
CA THR A 164 4.46 -15.56 15.22
C THR A 164 4.81 -15.10 13.80
N SER A 165 5.20 -13.84 13.62
CA SER A 165 5.66 -13.35 12.31
C SER A 165 6.90 -14.10 11.81
N LEU A 166 7.89 -14.34 12.69
CA LEU A 166 9.08 -15.13 12.36
C LEU A 166 8.72 -16.57 12.00
N GLU A 167 7.79 -17.19 12.70
CA GLU A 167 7.34 -18.55 12.40
C GLU A 167 6.63 -18.64 11.04
N ILE A 168 5.77 -17.70 10.71
CA ILE A 168 5.11 -17.64 9.39
C ILE A 168 6.14 -17.57 8.26
N PHE A 169 7.21 -16.79 8.41
CA PHE A 169 8.26 -16.68 7.40
C PHE A 169 9.26 -17.84 7.40
N SER A 170 9.31 -18.66 8.48
CA SER A 170 10.23 -19.80 8.57
C SER A 170 9.66 -21.11 8.01
N ILE A 171 8.39 -21.15 7.62
CA ILE A 171 7.73 -22.34 7.03
C ILE A 171 7.91 -22.41 5.49
N THR A 172 8.57 -21.45 4.90
CA THR A 172 8.93 -21.45 3.47
C THR A 172 10.32 -22.01 3.25
#